data_b5be5bd70a737b682dc5b7992167c259
#
_entry.id   b5be5bd70a737b682dc5b7992167c259
#
_cell.length_a   1.000
_cell.length_b   1.000
_cell.length_c   1.000
_cell.angle_alpha   90.00
_cell.angle_beta   90.00
_cell.angle_gamma   90.00
#
_symmetry.space_group_name_H-M   'P 1'
#
loop_
_entity.id
_entity.type
_entity.pdbx_description
1 polymer ?
#
loop_
_entity_poly.entity_id
_entity_poly.type
_entity_poly.pdbx_seq_one_letter_code
_entity_poly.pdbx_strand_id
1 'polypeptide(L)'
;MQYLVMTEVSPEDVIERAKTFFATNSGLAIREPAAGAITLVGDIGTAEIRVDRAHGHTNVRVSTDRVAGLDITDLTKRFLYTLGHV
;
A
#
# COMPACT_ATOMS: atom_id res chain seq x y z
N MET A 1 -5.52 3.64 10.78
CA MET A 1 -4.46 2.71 11.21
C MET A 1 -3.24 2.89 10.34
N GLN A 2 -2.09 2.63 10.91
CA GLN A 2 -0.83 2.79 10.20
C GLN A 2 0.00 1.53 10.32
N TYR A 3 0.65 1.18 9.22
CA TYR A 3 1.53 0.01 9.16
C TYR A 3 2.86 0.42 8.55
N LEU A 4 3.91 -0.25 9.01
CA LEU A 4 5.23 -0.09 8.44
C LEU A 4 5.80 -1.47 8.17
N VAL A 5 6.23 -1.68 6.93
CA VAL A 5 6.87 -2.92 6.52
C VAL A 5 8.18 -2.58 5.83
N MET A 6 9.22 -3.35 6.12
CA MET A 6 10.48 -3.25 5.42
C MET A 6 10.59 -4.43 4.47
N THR A 7 11.01 -4.17 3.25
CA THR A 7 11.12 -5.20 2.24
C THR A 7 12.37 -4.98 1.40
N GLU A 8 12.82 -6.03 0.73
CA GLU A 8 13.92 -5.97 -0.21
C GLU A 8 13.45 -5.59 -1.62
N VAL A 9 12.15 -5.56 -1.84
CA VAL A 9 11.59 -5.16 -3.13
C VAL A 9 11.87 -3.69 -3.36
N SER A 10 12.28 -3.32 -4.57
CA SER A 10 12.58 -1.92 -4.87
C SER A 10 11.33 -1.05 -4.74
N PRO A 11 11.49 0.25 -4.43
CA PRO A 11 10.33 1.15 -4.32
C PRO A 11 9.45 1.14 -5.57
N GLU A 12 10.05 1.14 -6.75
CA GLU A 12 9.30 1.11 -8.00
C GLU A 12 8.46 -0.16 -8.11
N ASP A 13 9.04 -1.29 -7.75
CA ASP A 13 8.33 -2.56 -7.80
C ASP A 13 7.22 -2.64 -6.77
N VAL A 14 7.42 -2.06 -5.59
CA VAL A 14 6.35 -2.01 -4.58
C VAL A 14 5.16 -1.25 -5.15
N ILE A 15 5.39 -0.12 -5.77
CA ILE A 15 4.33 0.69 -6.36
C ILE A 15 3.61 -0.09 -7.46
N GLU A 16 4.36 -0.75 -8.34
CA GLU A 16 3.75 -1.54 -9.41
C GLU A 16 2.92 -2.70 -8.87
N ARG A 17 3.44 -3.39 -7.87
CA ARG A 17 2.70 -4.48 -7.23
C ARG A 17 1.43 -3.97 -6.56
N ALA A 18 1.49 -2.79 -5.94
CA ALA A 18 0.33 -2.20 -5.30
C ALA A 18 -0.75 -1.90 -6.33
N LYS A 19 -0.37 -1.29 -7.45
CA LYS A 19 -1.33 -1.00 -8.51
C LYS A 19 -2.01 -2.26 -9.01
N THR A 20 -1.23 -3.29 -9.29
CA THR A 20 -1.76 -4.55 -9.79
C THR A 20 -2.66 -5.22 -8.76
N PHE A 21 -2.20 -5.28 -7.52
CA PHE A 21 -2.95 -5.94 -6.47
C PHE A 21 -4.31 -5.28 -6.23
N PHE A 22 -4.31 -3.96 -6.08
CA PHE A 22 -5.54 -3.26 -5.76
C PHE A 22 -6.45 -3.13 -6.95
N ALA A 23 -5.91 -3.08 -8.17
CA ALA A 23 -6.74 -3.09 -9.36
C ALA A 23 -7.47 -4.43 -9.53
N THR A 24 -6.81 -5.52 -9.13
CA THR A 24 -7.37 -6.85 -9.28
C THR A 24 -8.33 -7.22 -8.15
N ASN A 25 -8.00 -6.80 -6.93
CA ASN A 25 -8.69 -7.27 -5.73
C ASN A 25 -9.65 -6.26 -5.10
N SER A 26 -9.76 -5.08 -5.66
CA SER A 26 -10.64 -4.06 -5.10
C SER A 26 -11.20 -3.19 -6.20
N GLY A 27 -12.26 -2.46 -5.87
CA GLY A 27 -12.82 -1.46 -6.77
C GLY A 27 -12.31 -0.06 -6.47
N LEU A 28 -11.23 0.06 -5.72
CA LEU A 28 -10.71 1.36 -5.33
C LEU A 28 -10.04 2.07 -6.52
N ALA A 29 -10.26 3.38 -6.58
CA ALA A 29 -9.56 4.19 -7.56
C ALA A 29 -8.12 4.39 -7.09
N ILE A 30 -7.19 4.30 -8.04
CA ILE A 30 -5.76 4.40 -7.74
C ILE A 30 -5.27 5.74 -8.24
N ARG A 31 -4.63 6.51 -7.35
CA ARG A 31 -4.05 7.80 -7.68
C ARG A 31 -2.59 7.83 -7.25
N GLU A 32 -1.79 8.55 -8.01
CA GLU A 32 -0.38 8.72 -7.70
C GLU A 32 -0.08 10.20 -7.53
N PRO A 33 -0.25 10.74 -6.30
CA PRO A 33 0.01 12.16 -6.06
C PRO A 33 1.47 12.55 -6.19
N ALA A 34 2.38 11.61 -6.00
CA ALA A 34 3.81 11.86 -6.11
C ALA A 34 4.54 10.56 -6.37
N ALA A 35 5.79 10.66 -6.79
CA ALA A 35 6.64 9.50 -6.95
C ALA A 35 6.77 8.80 -5.60
N GLY A 36 6.58 7.48 -5.59
CA GLY A 36 6.67 6.70 -4.37
C GLY A 36 5.46 6.81 -3.46
N ALA A 37 4.33 7.35 -3.95
CA ALA A 37 3.12 7.44 -3.16
C ALA A 37 1.91 7.04 -3.99
N ILE A 38 1.02 6.26 -3.39
CA ILE A 38 -0.24 5.86 -4.02
C ILE A 38 -1.36 6.14 -3.04
N THR A 39 -2.45 6.70 -3.53
CA THR A 39 -3.67 6.89 -2.76
C THR A 39 -4.76 6.02 -3.38
N LEU A 40 -5.41 5.25 -2.54
CA LEU A 40 -6.51 4.37 -2.95
C LEU A 40 -7.79 4.93 -2.36
N VAL A 41 -8.78 5.19 -3.21
CA VAL A 41 -10.01 5.84 -2.79
C VAL A 41 -11.20 5.04 -3.27
N GLY A 42 -12.16 4.81 -2.40
CA GLY A 42 -13.37 4.09 -2.76
C GLY A 42 -14.42 4.16 -1.66
N ASP A 43 -15.51 3.45 -1.89
CA ASP A 43 -16.62 3.45 -0.94
C ASP A 43 -16.27 2.82 0.39
N ILE A 44 -15.31 1.91 0.39
CA ILE A 44 -14.88 1.25 1.63
C ILE A 44 -13.84 2.07 2.39
N GLY A 45 -13.42 3.20 1.84
CA GLY A 45 -12.51 4.11 2.52
C GLY A 45 -11.33 4.53 1.68
N THR A 46 -10.31 5.02 2.37
CA THR A 46 -9.11 5.56 1.75
C THR A 46 -7.87 4.93 2.37
N ALA A 47 -6.91 4.61 1.55
CA ALA A 47 -5.61 4.15 2.01
C ALA A 47 -4.52 4.92 1.28
N GLU A 48 -3.44 5.22 1.99
CA GLU A 48 -2.28 5.86 1.39
C GLU A 48 -1.08 4.96 1.61
N ILE A 49 -0.34 4.71 0.52
CA ILE A 49 0.86 3.89 0.57
C ILE A 49 2.03 4.77 0.16
N ARG A 50 3.02 4.87 1.02
CA ARG A 50 4.24 5.62 0.74
C ARG A 50 5.44 4.69 0.84
N VAL A 51 6.34 4.80 -0.13
CA VAL A 51 7.55 4.01 -0.15
C VAL A 51 8.76 4.91 -0.20
N ASP A 52 9.77 4.56 0.57
CA ASP A 52 11.06 5.21 0.50
C ASP A 52 12.15 4.18 0.72
N ARG A 53 13.37 4.55 0.39
CA ARG A 53 14.51 3.68 0.55
C ARG A 53 15.43 4.27 1.61
N ALA A 54 15.77 3.44 2.59
CA ALA A 54 16.65 3.86 3.66
C ALA A 54 17.45 2.67 4.17
N HIS A 55 18.73 2.86 4.38
CA HIS A 55 19.60 1.83 4.96
C HIS A 55 19.57 0.50 4.21
N GLY A 56 19.46 0.54 2.89
CA GLY A 56 19.47 -0.66 2.08
C GLY A 56 18.14 -1.40 2.01
N HIS A 57 17.11 -0.86 2.64
CA HIS A 57 15.78 -1.45 2.63
C HIS A 57 14.78 -0.50 2.01
N THR A 58 13.67 -1.05 1.56
CA THR A 58 12.52 -0.25 1.17
C THR A 58 11.55 -0.22 2.34
N ASN A 59 11.21 0.98 2.77
CA ASN A 59 10.19 1.16 3.81
C ASN A 59 8.85 1.42 3.14
N VAL A 60 7.86 0.63 3.50
CA VAL A 60 6.51 0.76 3.00
C VAL A 60 5.62 1.19 4.15
N ARG A 61 5.11 2.42 4.07
CA ARG A 61 4.22 2.97 5.10
C ARG A 61 2.82 3.04 4.55
N VAL A 62 1.89 2.52 5.30
CA VAL A 62 0.49 2.51 4.89
C VAL A 62 -0.35 3.16 5.96
N SER A 63 -1.19 4.11 5.54
CA SER A 63 -2.18 4.73 6.40
C SER A 63 -3.55 4.42 5.85
N THR A 64 -4.44 3.92 6.68
CA THR A 64 -5.81 3.64 6.25
C THR A 64 -6.78 4.49 7.03
N ASP A 65 -7.87 4.86 6.37
CA ASP A 65 -8.96 5.57 7.01
C ASP A 65 -9.72 4.58 7.87
N ARG A 66 -9.82 4.86 9.15
CA ARG A 66 -10.49 3.99 10.09
C ARG A 66 -12.00 3.93 9.90
N VAL A 67 -12.57 4.88 9.19
CA VAL A 67 -14.01 4.89 8.92
C VAL A 67 -14.40 3.71 8.04
N ALA A 68 -13.52 3.35 7.14
CA ALA A 68 -13.78 2.25 6.21
C ALA A 68 -13.86 0.90 6.89
N GLY A 69 -13.26 0.77 8.05
CA GLY A 69 -13.32 -0.46 8.78
C GLY A 69 -12.47 -1.56 8.24
N LEU A 70 -12.98 -2.77 8.34
CA LEU A 70 -12.17 -3.97 8.19
C LEU A 70 -11.74 -4.28 6.77
N ASP A 71 -12.56 -3.93 5.79
CA ASP A 71 -12.28 -4.38 4.42
C ASP A 71 -10.99 -3.80 3.85
N ILE A 72 -10.81 -2.48 3.98
CA ILE A 72 -9.61 -1.88 3.43
C ILE A 72 -8.38 -2.25 4.26
N THR A 73 -8.55 -2.42 5.55
CA THR A 73 -7.45 -2.86 6.41
C THR A 73 -7.01 -4.26 6.04
N ASP A 74 -7.95 -5.15 5.81
CA ASP A 74 -7.63 -6.53 5.46
C ASP A 74 -6.93 -6.62 4.11
N LEU A 75 -7.43 -5.89 3.11
CA LEU A 75 -6.77 -5.83 1.81
C LEU A 75 -5.36 -5.30 1.91
N THR A 76 -5.16 -4.27 2.71
CA THR A 76 -3.85 -3.69 2.91
C THR A 76 -2.88 -4.70 3.53
N LYS A 77 -3.34 -5.43 4.52
CA LYS A 77 -2.51 -6.46 5.15
C LYS A 77 -2.14 -7.56 4.16
N ARG A 78 -3.08 -7.98 3.33
CA ARG A 78 -2.80 -8.98 2.31
C ARG A 78 -1.75 -8.50 1.33
N PHE A 79 -1.86 -7.24 0.92
CA PHE A 79 -0.86 -6.68 0.02
C PHE A 79 0.52 -6.67 0.67
N LEU A 80 0.62 -6.20 1.89
CA LEU A 80 1.89 -6.14 2.60
C LEU A 80 2.50 -7.53 2.73
N TYR A 81 1.66 -8.53 2.92
CA TYR A 81 2.12 -9.90 3.04
C TYR A 81 2.76 -10.41 1.75
N THR A 82 2.29 -9.93 0.59
CA THR A 82 2.84 -10.36 -0.70
C THR A 82 4.23 -9.79 -0.96
N LEU A 83 4.66 -8.81 -0.21
CA LEU A 83 5.98 -8.21 -0.38
C LEU A 83 7.09 -9.08 0.22
N GLY A 84 6.73 -10.21 0.80
CA GLY A 84 7.72 -11.11 1.36
C GLY A 84 8.45 -10.45 2.52
N HIS A 85 7.73 -10.09 3.53
CA HIS A 85 8.35 -9.46 4.69
C HIS A 85 9.37 -10.41 5.31
N VAL A 86 10.32 -9.84 5.85
CA VAL A 86 11.41 -10.56 6.47
C VAL A 86 11.22 -10.56 7.97
#